data_1fd962da8d5c57bab60edd3c385d4f17
#
_entry.id   1fd962da8d5c57bab60edd3c385d4f17
#
_cell.length_a   1.000
_cell.length_b   1.000
_cell.length_c   1.000
_cell.angle_alpha   90.00
_cell.angle_beta   90.00
_cell.angle_gamma   90.00
#
_symmetry.space_group_name_H-M   'P 1'
#
loop_
_entity.id
_entity.type
_entity.pdbx_description
1 polymer ?
#
loop_
_entity_poly.entity_id
_entity_poly.type
_entity_poly.pdbx_seq_one_letter_code
_entity_poly.pdbx_strand_id
1 'polypeptide(L)'
;MTIAQTVEPPQEEAAITRLADLETPCLILDADRMDRNIARLRERLAPLGVSLRPHLKTAKSIEVAHRAMTTPQGPATVSTLKEAEFFAAAGVRDIIYAVGIAPWKLAKVIALRKQGIDLAIVLDTVEQAQAVAAASREAGDAIPA
;
A
#
# COMPACT_ATOMS: atom_id res chain seq x y z
N MET A 1 -37.60 12.46 -13.85
CA MET A 1 -37.40 13.52 -12.84
C MET A 1 -36.23 13.10 -11.99
N THR A 2 -35.01 13.56 -12.35
CA THR A 2 -33.77 13.15 -11.74
C THR A 2 -33.45 14.13 -10.62
N ILE A 3 -33.46 13.66 -9.38
CA ILE A 3 -33.06 14.46 -8.21
C ILE A 3 -31.54 14.46 -8.17
N ALA A 4 -30.92 15.58 -8.54
CA ALA A 4 -29.50 15.79 -8.30
C ALA A 4 -29.28 15.99 -6.79
N GLN A 5 -28.66 15.03 -6.13
CA GLN A 5 -28.12 15.22 -4.78
C GLN A 5 -26.91 16.12 -4.88
N THR A 6 -27.03 17.34 -4.38
CA THR A 6 -25.92 18.25 -4.15
C THR A 6 -25.10 17.68 -2.99
N VAL A 7 -23.92 17.14 -3.31
CA VAL A 7 -22.94 16.78 -2.27
C VAL A 7 -22.33 18.09 -1.80
N GLU A 8 -22.62 18.49 -0.57
CA GLU A 8 -21.92 19.62 0.06
C GLU A 8 -20.42 19.30 0.16
N PRO A 9 -19.55 20.28 -0.13
CA PRO A 9 -18.11 20.07 0.08
C PRO A 9 -17.85 19.79 1.55
N PRO A 10 -16.86 18.93 1.87
CA PRO A 10 -16.48 18.65 3.26
C PRO A 10 -16.15 19.98 3.94
N GLN A 11 -16.82 20.26 5.05
CA GLN A 11 -16.49 21.38 5.92
C GLN A 11 -15.03 21.17 6.38
N GLU A 12 -14.21 22.21 6.35
CA GLU A 12 -12.89 22.20 6.99
C GLU A 12 -13.09 21.79 8.46
N GLU A 13 -12.75 20.54 8.79
CA GLU A 13 -12.74 20.09 10.17
C GLU A 13 -11.73 20.95 10.93
N ALA A 14 -12.22 21.70 11.91
CA ALA A 14 -11.37 22.49 12.80
C ALA A 14 -10.33 21.54 13.41
N ALA A 15 -9.04 21.91 13.30
CA ALA A 15 -7.95 21.08 13.78
C ALA A 15 -8.15 20.77 15.27
N ILE A 16 -8.35 19.48 15.60
CA ILE A 16 -8.48 19.03 16.98
C ILE A 16 -7.14 19.22 17.67
N THR A 17 -7.08 20.06 18.67
CA THR A 17 -5.84 20.42 19.38
C THR A 17 -5.69 19.74 20.74
N ARG A 18 -6.76 19.16 21.29
CA ARG A 18 -6.75 18.52 22.61
C ARG A 18 -7.37 17.12 22.53
N LEU A 19 -6.79 16.17 23.24
CA LEU A 19 -7.34 14.81 23.33
C LEU A 19 -8.78 14.76 23.87
N ALA A 20 -9.14 15.71 24.74
CA ALA A 20 -10.48 15.79 25.33
C ALA A 20 -11.58 16.19 24.32
N ASP A 21 -11.19 16.73 23.17
CA ASP A 21 -12.11 17.18 22.12
C ASP A 21 -12.37 16.09 21.07
N LEU A 22 -11.73 14.92 21.21
CA LEU A 22 -11.91 13.78 20.30
C LEU A 22 -13.24 13.06 20.54
N GLU A 23 -13.96 12.79 19.48
CA GLU A 23 -15.09 11.87 19.50
C GLU A 23 -14.59 10.43 19.73
N THR A 24 -15.27 9.68 20.60
CA THR A 24 -14.93 8.28 20.90
C THR A 24 -15.98 7.32 20.36
N PRO A 25 -15.56 6.11 19.89
CA PRO A 25 -14.20 5.55 19.89
C PRO A 25 -13.33 6.10 18.77
N CYS A 26 -12.06 6.41 19.06
CA CYS A 26 -11.07 6.86 18.06
C CYS A 26 -9.72 6.15 18.26
N LEU A 27 -8.91 6.12 17.19
CA LEU A 27 -7.53 5.65 17.23
C LEU A 27 -6.59 6.85 17.30
N ILE A 28 -5.65 6.82 18.24
CA ILE A 28 -4.64 7.85 18.40
C ILE A 28 -3.29 7.28 18.01
N LEU A 29 -2.55 8.01 17.16
CA LEU A 29 -1.19 7.68 16.79
C LEU A 29 -0.23 8.65 17.50
N ASP A 30 0.66 8.11 18.34
CA ASP A 30 1.80 8.82 18.87
C ASP A 30 2.88 8.92 17.78
N ALA A 31 2.95 10.07 17.12
CA ALA A 31 3.85 10.29 15.99
C ALA A 31 5.32 10.22 16.41
N ASP A 32 5.69 10.78 17.55
CA ASP A 32 7.07 10.76 18.06
C ASP A 32 7.53 9.33 18.38
N ARG A 33 6.65 8.55 18.99
CA ARG A 33 6.93 7.14 19.28
C ARG A 33 7.07 6.32 18.00
N MET A 34 6.24 6.57 16.99
CA MET A 34 6.32 5.95 15.67
C MET A 34 7.68 6.28 15.03
N ASP A 35 8.07 7.56 14.98
CA ASP A 35 9.32 8.00 14.36
C ASP A 35 10.54 7.39 15.04
N ARG A 36 10.56 7.34 16.39
CA ARG A 36 11.61 6.63 17.15
C ARG A 36 11.68 5.14 16.81
N ASN A 37 10.55 4.48 16.61
CA ASN A 37 10.52 3.06 16.22
C ASN A 37 11.04 2.84 14.80
N ILE A 38 10.68 3.70 13.86
CA ILE A 38 11.18 3.68 12.48
C ILE A 38 12.70 3.88 12.46
N ALA A 39 13.20 4.91 13.16
CA ALA A 39 14.62 5.19 13.25
C ALA A 39 15.40 4.00 13.83
N ARG A 40 14.94 3.46 14.96
CA ARG A 40 15.57 2.27 15.58
C ARG A 40 15.65 1.05 14.65
N LEU A 41 14.59 0.82 13.83
CA LEU A 41 14.61 -0.29 12.87
C LEU A 41 15.61 -0.02 11.75
N ARG A 42 15.64 1.19 11.20
CA ARG A 42 16.60 1.60 10.15
C ARG A 42 18.05 1.46 10.63
N GLU A 43 18.35 1.91 11.84
CA GLU A 43 19.66 1.78 12.47
C GLU A 43 20.12 0.33 12.62
N ARG A 44 19.19 -0.59 12.93
CA ARG A 44 19.48 -2.03 13.02
C ARG A 44 19.73 -2.68 11.66
N LEU A 45 19.06 -2.22 10.61
CA LEU A 45 19.17 -2.79 9.27
C LEU A 45 20.39 -2.26 8.50
N ALA A 46 20.81 -1.03 8.77
CA ALA A 46 21.91 -0.38 8.06
C ALA A 46 23.22 -1.19 8.07
N PRO A 47 23.70 -1.74 9.19
CA PRO A 47 24.93 -2.55 9.23
C PRO A 47 24.81 -3.89 8.47
N LEU A 48 23.58 -4.36 8.23
CA LEU A 48 23.29 -5.60 7.52
C LEU A 48 23.22 -5.41 6.00
N GLY A 49 23.26 -4.16 5.51
CA GLY A 49 23.16 -3.86 4.09
C GLY A 49 21.81 -4.23 3.46
N VAL A 50 20.75 -4.35 4.28
CA VAL A 50 19.39 -4.71 3.82
C VAL A 50 18.45 -3.50 3.85
N SER A 51 17.57 -3.41 2.85
CA SER A 51 16.56 -2.37 2.78
C SER A 51 15.28 -2.75 3.52
N LEU A 52 14.64 -1.76 4.16
CA LEU A 52 13.33 -1.94 4.78
C LEU A 52 12.22 -1.82 3.72
N ARG A 53 11.35 -2.83 3.64
CA ARG A 53 10.09 -2.79 2.89
C ARG A 53 8.93 -2.89 3.87
N PRO A 54 8.35 -1.77 4.33
CA PRO A 54 7.29 -1.77 5.33
C PRO A 54 5.99 -2.38 4.81
N HIS A 55 5.27 -3.07 5.68
CA HIS A 55 3.91 -3.54 5.39
C HIS A 55 2.89 -2.48 5.81
N LEU A 56 2.11 -1.98 4.84
CA LEU A 56 1.23 -0.82 5.03
C LEU A 56 -0.20 -1.19 5.49
N LYS A 57 -0.50 -2.48 5.64
CA LYS A 57 -1.85 -2.96 6.00
C LYS A 57 -2.37 -2.45 7.34
N THR A 58 -1.48 -2.16 8.28
CA THR A 58 -1.87 -1.81 9.67
C THR A 58 -2.43 -0.40 9.76
N ALA A 59 -1.69 0.58 9.28
CA ALA A 59 -2.08 1.98 9.37
C ALA A 59 -3.00 2.43 8.22
N LYS A 60 -2.79 1.90 7.02
CA LYS A 60 -3.51 2.28 5.78
C LYS A 60 -3.57 3.80 5.56
N SER A 61 -2.54 4.51 6.02
CA SER A 61 -2.38 5.97 5.91
C SER A 61 -1.20 6.28 5.01
N ILE A 62 -1.38 7.26 4.12
CA ILE A 62 -0.35 7.74 3.20
C ILE A 62 0.75 8.44 3.99
N GLU A 63 0.41 9.25 4.99
CA GLU A 63 1.34 9.98 5.85
C GLU A 63 2.25 9.02 6.62
N VAL A 64 1.68 7.96 7.20
CA VAL A 64 2.44 6.91 7.89
C VAL A 64 3.31 6.13 6.90
N ALA A 65 2.80 5.82 5.72
CA ALA A 65 3.56 5.14 4.67
C ALA A 65 4.79 5.95 4.26
N HIS A 66 4.64 7.25 3.99
CA HIS A 66 5.74 8.13 3.62
C HIS A 66 6.83 8.24 4.71
N ARG A 67 6.45 8.21 5.99
CA ARG A 67 7.44 8.18 7.10
C ARG A 67 8.17 6.85 7.19
N ALA A 68 7.46 5.73 6.94
CA ALA A 68 8.01 4.38 7.08
C ALA A 68 8.86 3.95 5.88
N MET A 69 8.48 4.33 4.66
CA MET A 69 9.20 3.99 3.43
C MET A 69 10.54 4.73 3.31
N THR A 70 11.44 4.19 2.48
CA THR A 70 12.75 4.81 2.20
C THR A 70 12.61 6.01 1.28
N THR A 71 11.69 5.94 0.32
CA THR A 71 11.34 7.03 -0.59
C THR A 71 9.82 7.16 -0.69
N PRO A 72 9.26 8.28 -1.16
CA PRO A 72 7.81 8.41 -1.40
C PRO A 72 7.26 7.38 -2.40
N GLN A 73 8.10 6.81 -3.27
CA GLN A 73 7.74 5.81 -4.28
C GLN A 73 7.80 4.37 -3.76
N GLY A 74 8.28 4.13 -2.54
CA GLY A 74 8.41 2.80 -1.94
C GLY A 74 9.81 2.56 -1.36
N PRO A 75 10.17 1.31 -1.13
CA PRO A 75 9.40 0.08 -1.34
C PRO A 75 8.26 -0.12 -0.32
N ALA A 76 7.19 -0.78 -0.72
CA ALA A 76 6.02 -1.05 0.12
C ALA A 76 5.51 -2.49 -0.02
N THR A 77 4.83 -2.98 1.01
CA THR A 77 4.13 -4.26 1.01
C THR A 77 2.66 -4.05 1.36
N VAL A 78 1.76 -4.73 0.65
CA VAL A 78 0.31 -4.68 0.85
C VAL A 78 -0.32 -6.07 0.93
N SER A 79 -1.51 -6.18 1.52
CA SER A 79 -2.27 -7.43 1.63
C SER A 79 -3.42 -7.55 0.62
N THR A 80 -3.82 -6.45 -0.01
CA THR A 80 -4.91 -6.44 -1.00
C THR A 80 -4.54 -5.62 -2.22
N LEU A 81 -5.12 -5.98 -3.38
CA LEU A 81 -4.95 -5.15 -4.58
C LEU A 81 -5.67 -3.79 -4.45
N LYS A 82 -6.67 -3.68 -3.57
CA LYS A 82 -7.30 -2.39 -3.26
C LYS A 82 -6.34 -1.47 -2.49
N GLU A 83 -5.54 -2.02 -1.57
CA GLU A 83 -4.45 -1.27 -0.93
C GLU A 83 -3.38 -0.86 -1.95
N ALA A 84 -3.02 -1.76 -2.89
CA ALA A 84 -2.09 -1.43 -3.96
C ALA A 84 -2.59 -0.25 -4.80
N GLU A 85 -3.87 -0.23 -5.20
CA GLU A 85 -4.49 0.90 -5.92
C GLU A 85 -4.44 2.19 -5.10
N PHE A 86 -4.81 2.12 -3.82
CA PHE A 86 -4.83 3.27 -2.92
C PHE A 86 -3.45 3.92 -2.80
N PHE A 87 -2.41 3.14 -2.52
CA PHE A 87 -1.05 3.65 -2.39
C PHE A 87 -0.45 4.06 -3.75
N ALA A 88 -0.78 3.34 -4.83
CA ALA A 88 -0.36 3.71 -6.18
C ALA A 88 -0.93 5.07 -6.61
N ALA A 89 -2.18 5.37 -6.27
CA ALA A 89 -2.80 6.68 -6.50
C ALA A 89 -2.08 7.81 -5.74
N ALA A 90 -1.46 7.49 -4.59
CA ALA A 90 -0.63 8.41 -3.81
C ALA A 90 0.83 8.48 -4.28
N GLY A 91 1.19 7.85 -5.41
CA GLY A 91 2.53 7.93 -5.99
C GLY A 91 3.49 6.78 -5.63
N VAL A 92 3.06 5.80 -4.83
CA VAL A 92 3.88 4.61 -4.56
C VAL A 92 3.97 3.77 -5.83
N ARG A 93 5.18 3.32 -6.19
CA ARG A 93 5.44 2.59 -7.45
C ARG A 93 6.03 1.20 -7.24
N ASP A 94 6.84 1.00 -6.21
CA ASP A 94 7.45 -0.29 -5.85
C ASP A 94 6.61 -0.97 -4.77
N ILE A 95 5.81 -1.97 -5.16
CA ILE A 95 4.82 -2.63 -4.30
C ILE A 95 4.95 -4.15 -4.40
N ILE A 96 4.92 -4.85 -3.26
CA ILE A 96 4.70 -6.30 -3.20
C ILE A 96 3.30 -6.57 -2.64
N TYR A 97 2.51 -7.35 -3.38
CA TYR A 97 1.28 -7.96 -2.88
C TYR A 97 1.62 -9.28 -2.17
N ALA A 98 1.66 -9.25 -0.83
CA ALA A 98 2.19 -10.33 0.01
C ALA A 98 1.10 -11.31 0.49
N VAL A 99 0.26 -11.76 -0.42
CA VAL A 99 -0.72 -12.84 -0.20
C VAL A 99 -0.71 -13.72 -1.45
N GLY A 100 -0.78 -15.04 -1.32
CA GLY A 100 -0.84 -15.96 -2.47
C GLY A 100 -1.89 -15.49 -3.49
N ILE A 101 -1.46 -15.29 -4.74
CA ILE A 101 -2.33 -14.68 -5.75
C ILE A 101 -3.41 -15.65 -6.23
N ALA A 102 -4.64 -15.22 -6.20
CA ALA A 102 -5.72 -15.97 -6.82
C ALA A 102 -5.79 -15.65 -8.33
N PRO A 103 -5.93 -16.66 -9.23
CA PRO A 103 -5.88 -16.44 -10.68
C PRO A 103 -6.84 -15.37 -11.21
N TRP A 104 -8.04 -15.25 -10.65
CA TRP A 104 -9.02 -14.24 -11.06
C TRP A 104 -8.62 -12.80 -10.72
N LYS A 105 -7.55 -12.60 -9.95
CA LYS A 105 -7.00 -11.26 -9.64
C LYS A 105 -5.94 -10.81 -10.64
N LEU A 106 -5.44 -11.68 -11.52
CA LEU A 106 -4.32 -11.39 -12.42
C LEU A 106 -4.64 -10.25 -13.40
N ALA A 107 -5.87 -10.15 -13.88
CA ALA A 107 -6.29 -9.03 -14.74
C ALA A 107 -6.06 -7.67 -14.04
N LYS A 108 -6.32 -7.60 -12.74
CA LYS A 108 -6.10 -6.39 -11.94
C LYS A 108 -4.61 -6.11 -11.71
N VAL A 109 -3.80 -7.14 -11.48
CA VAL A 109 -2.34 -7.03 -11.39
C VAL A 109 -1.79 -6.42 -12.68
N ILE A 110 -2.17 -6.97 -13.84
CA ILE A 110 -1.76 -6.48 -15.16
C ILE A 110 -2.19 -5.02 -15.36
N ALA A 111 -3.43 -4.68 -14.99
CA ALA A 111 -3.92 -3.30 -15.12
C ALA A 111 -3.10 -2.30 -14.29
N LEU A 112 -2.69 -2.65 -13.07
CA LEU A 112 -1.81 -1.82 -12.23
C LEU A 112 -0.41 -1.71 -12.84
N ARG A 113 0.17 -2.81 -13.32
CA ARG A 113 1.50 -2.79 -13.96
C ARG A 113 1.51 -1.92 -15.21
N LYS A 114 0.45 -1.97 -16.04
CA LYS A 114 0.29 -1.08 -17.22
C LYS A 114 0.21 0.41 -16.86
N GLN A 115 -0.13 0.75 -15.61
CA GLN A 115 -0.07 2.13 -15.08
C GLN A 115 1.33 2.52 -14.58
N GLY A 116 2.35 1.69 -14.78
CA GLY A 116 3.73 1.93 -14.35
C GLY A 116 4.00 1.58 -12.89
N ILE A 117 3.17 0.73 -12.28
CA ILE A 117 3.44 0.21 -10.93
C ILE A 117 4.33 -1.03 -11.06
N ASP A 118 5.50 -1.01 -10.43
CA ASP A 118 6.32 -2.20 -10.24
C ASP A 118 5.70 -3.06 -9.13
N LEU A 119 4.70 -3.86 -9.54
CA LEU A 119 3.92 -4.71 -8.66
C LEU A 119 4.41 -6.15 -8.80
N ALA A 120 5.06 -6.63 -7.74
CA ALA A 120 5.38 -8.05 -7.55
C ALA A 120 4.28 -8.75 -6.74
N ILE A 121 4.12 -10.06 -6.95
CA ILE A 121 3.13 -10.89 -6.28
C ILE A 121 3.80 -12.08 -5.60
N VAL A 122 3.04 -12.79 -4.75
CA VAL A 122 3.52 -14.01 -4.08
C VAL A 122 2.74 -15.21 -4.61
N LEU A 123 3.45 -16.29 -4.86
CA LEU A 123 2.93 -17.60 -5.27
C LEU A 123 3.14 -18.61 -4.14
N ASP A 124 2.22 -19.54 -3.98
CA ASP A 124 2.33 -20.65 -3.03
C ASP A 124 1.91 -22.01 -3.63
N THR A 125 1.47 -22.05 -4.89
CA THR A 125 1.17 -23.29 -5.62
C THR A 125 1.67 -23.29 -7.06
N VAL A 126 1.82 -24.50 -7.63
CA VAL A 126 2.21 -24.69 -9.03
C VAL A 126 1.13 -24.17 -9.98
N GLU A 127 -0.13 -24.33 -9.64
CA GLU A 127 -1.28 -23.86 -10.42
C GLU A 127 -1.27 -22.33 -10.53
N GLN A 128 -0.94 -21.64 -9.44
CA GLN A 128 -0.76 -20.17 -9.47
C GLN A 128 0.39 -19.77 -10.38
N ALA A 129 1.54 -20.46 -10.32
CA ALA A 129 2.69 -20.18 -11.17
C ALA A 129 2.32 -20.35 -12.65
N GLN A 130 1.59 -21.43 -13.00
CA GLN A 130 1.11 -21.67 -14.37
C GLN A 130 0.14 -20.57 -14.84
N ALA A 131 -0.79 -20.15 -13.98
CA ALA A 131 -1.73 -19.07 -14.27
C ALA A 131 -1.01 -17.73 -14.49
N VAL A 132 -0.04 -17.41 -13.65
CA VAL A 132 0.78 -16.20 -13.78
C VAL A 132 1.61 -16.22 -15.06
N ALA A 133 2.24 -17.35 -15.39
CA ALA A 133 3.00 -17.51 -16.62
C ALA A 133 2.12 -17.36 -17.88
N ALA A 134 0.89 -17.88 -17.86
CA ALA A 134 -0.07 -17.71 -18.96
C ALA A 134 -0.49 -16.24 -19.10
N ALA A 135 -0.88 -15.59 -18.01
CA ALA A 135 -1.29 -14.18 -17.97
C ALA A 135 -0.16 -13.23 -18.40
N SER A 136 1.09 -13.53 -17.98
CA SER A 136 2.28 -12.77 -18.40
C SER A 136 2.51 -12.84 -19.91
N ARG A 137 2.38 -14.02 -20.51
CA ARG A 137 2.52 -14.19 -21.96
C ARG A 137 1.42 -13.45 -22.73
N GLU A 138 0.17 -13.57 -22.29
CA GLU A 138 -0.97 -12.89 -22.91
C GLU A 138 -0.86 -11.36 -22.84
N ALA A 139 -0.40 -10.84 -21.69
CA ALA A 139 -0.23 -9.41 -21.48
C ALA A 139 1.02 -8.82 -22.14
N GLY A 140 1.99 -9.67 -22.54
CA GLY A 140 3.32 -9.24 -23.01
C GLY A 140 4.16 -8.56 -21.91
N ASP A 141 3.87 -8.86 -20.63
CA ASP A 141 4.53 -8.27 -19.45
C ASP A 141 4.84 -9.38 -18.43
N ALA A 142 6.12 -9.58 -18.13
CA ALA A 142 6.56 -10.56 -17.13
C ALA A 142 6.18 -10.07 -15.73
N ILE A 143 5.21 -10.71 -15.10
CA ILE A 143 4.79 -10.39 -13.74
C ILE A 143 5.83 -10.95 -12.76
N PRO A 144 6.53 -10.10 -11.95
CA PRO A 144 7.45 -10.56 -10.92
C PRO A 144 6.71 -11.34 -9.82
N ALA A 145 7.26 -12.51 -9.43
CA ALA A 145 6.66 -13.37 -8.41
C ALA A 145 7.75 -14.11 -7.60
#